data_e76c22364d090aed893b0174dc891cf4
#
_entry.id   e76c22364d090aed893b0174dc891cf4
#
_cell.length_a   1.000
_cell.length_b   1.000
_cell.length_c   1.000
_cell.angle_alpha   90.00
_cell.angle_beta   90.00
_cell.angle_gamma   90.00
#
_symmetry.space_group_name_H-M   'P 1'
#
loop_
_entity.id
_entity.type
_entity.pdbx_description
1 polymer ?
#
loop_
_entity_poly.entity_id
_entity_poly.type
_entity_poly.pdbx_seq_one_letter_code
_entity_poly.pdbx_strand_id
1 'polypeptide(L)' 'MPKASIVNDIRRLRFEHDEMTQQELANRAGCTRQTIIVLEKERYVPSLSLAFRIARVFGKTIEDVFEYSGEE' A
#
# COMPACT_ATOMS: atom_id res chain seq x y z
N MET A 1 19.50 -15.25 -5.33
CA MET A 1 18.74 -14.43 -6.23
C MET A 1 18.28 -13.15 -5.54
N PRO A 2 18.65 -12.03 -6.08
CA PRO A 2 18.22 -10.80 -5.43
C PRO A 2 16.70 -10.67 -5.52
N LYS A 3 16.16 -10.13 -4.49
CA LYS A 3 14.74 -9.98 -4.39
C LYS A 3 14.40 -8.50 -4.51
N ALA A 4 13.72 -8.16 -5.60
CA ALA A 4 13.22 -6.81 -5.70
C ALA A 4 12.13 -6.66 -4.65
N SER A 5 12.22 -5.62 -3.89
CA SER A 5 11.27 -5.37 -2.82
C SER A 5 10.58 -4.05 -3.03
N ILE A 6 9.29 -4.06 -2.78
CA ILE A 6 8.52 -2.84 -2.73
C ILE A 6 8.12 -2.65 -1.29
N VAL A 7 8.62 -1.59 -0.67
CA VAL A 7 8.21 -1.24 0.69
C VAL A 7 7.16 -0.16 0.59
N ASN A 8 6.44 0.06 1.67
CA ASN A 8 5.37 1.03 1.63
C ASN A 8 5.17 1.71 2.98
N ASP A 9 4.44 2.82 2.94
CA ASP A 9 4.09 3.60 4.12
C ASP A 9 2.59 3.55 4.39
N ILE A 10 1.92 2.49 3.95
CA ILE A 10 0.47 2.41 4.07
C ILE A 10 0.01 2.59 5.50
N ARG A 11 0.66 1.89 6.43
CA ARG A 11 0.24 1.96 7.83
C ARG A 11 0.37 3.38 8.38
N ARG A 12 1.50 4.03 8.09
CA ARG A 12 1.71 5.40 8.56
C ARG A 12 0.68 6.34 7.95
N LEU A 13 0.41 6.18 6.66
CA LEU A 13 -0.55 7.03 5.99
C LEU A 13 -1.97 6.83 6.53
N ARG A 14 -2.31 5.59 6.90
CA ARG A 14 -3.60 5.36 7.53
C ARG A 14 -3.73 6.14 8.84
N PHE A 15 -2.67 6.10 9.65
CA PHE A 15 -2.70 6.85 10.91
C PHE A 15 -2.86 8.34 10.66
N GLU A 16 -2.20 8.86 9.64
CA GLU A 16 -2.26 10.28 9.34
C GLU A 16 -3.61 10.71 8.77
N HIS A 17 -4.43 9.74 8.38
CA HIS A 17 -5.77 10.00 7.86
C HIS A 17 -6.82 9.59 8.89
N ASP A 18 -6.80 10.25 10.04
CA ASP A 18 -7.77 10.02 11.11
C ASP A 18 -7.77 8.57 11.57
N GLU A 19 -6.57 7.97 11.66
CA GLU A 19 -6.43 6.59 12.13
C GLU A 19 -7.32 5.65 11.33
N MET A 20 -7.28 5.79 10.02
CA MET A 20 -8.07 4.95 9.13
C MET A 20 -7.78 3.48 9.39
N THR A 21 -8.83 2.66 9.47
CA THR A 21 -8.65 1.23 9.69
C THR A 21 -8.26 0.53 8.39
N GLN A 22 -7.71 -0.67 8.52
CA GLN A 22 -7.41 -1.49 7.34
C GLN A 22 -8.66 -1.78 6.53
N GLN A 23 -9.78 -2.01 7.22
CA GLN A 23 -11.04 -2.28 6.52
C GLN A 23 -11.52 -1.05 5.75
N GLU A 24 -11.38 0.12 6.33
CA GLU A 24 -11.76 1.34 5.62
C GLU A 24 -10.93 1.53 4.37
N LEU A 25 -9.62 1.32 4.48
CA LEU A 25 -8.76 1.44 3.31
C LEU A 25 -9.14 0.43 2.25
N ALA A 26 -9.39 -0.81 2.66
CA ALA A 26 -9.78 -1.86 1.73
C ALA A 26 -11.07 -1.49 0.99
N ASN A 27 -12.05 -0.97 1.73
CA ASN A 27 -13.32 -0.57 1.11
C ASN A 27 -13.11 0.54 0.08
N ARG A 28 -12.29 1.53 0.41
CA ARG A 28 -12.06 2.66 -0.48
C ARG A 28 -11.22 2.29 -1.67
N ALA A 29 -10.26 1.38 -1.49
CA ALA A 29 -9.38 0.98 -2.58
C ALA A 29 -9.97 -0.14 -3.43
N GLY A 30 -11.08 -0.73 -3.00
CA GLY A 30 -11.73 -1.78 -3.77
C GLY A 30 -11.02 -3.11 -3.69
N CYS A 31 -10.55 -3.46 -2.50
CA CYS A 31 -9.93 -4.77 -2.28
C CYS A 31 -10.37 -5.29 -0.92
N THR A 32 -9.84 -6.45 -0.53
CA THR A 32 -10.20 -7.05 0.75
C THR A 32 -9.27 -6.57 1.84
N ARG A 33 -9.73 -6.68 3.08
CA ARG A 33 -8.89 -6.35 4.23
C ARG A 33 -7.65 -7.23 4.25
N GLN A 34 -7.79 -8.51 3.88
CA GLN A 34 -6.64 -9.41 3.85
C GLN A 34 -5.56 -8.90 2.91
N THR A 35 -5.96 -8.34 1.78
CA THR A 35 -5.01 -7.76 0.84
C THR A 35 -4.22 -6.63 1.50
N ILE A 36 -4.90 -5.76 2.26
CA ILE A 36 -4.22 -4.68 2.95
C ILE A 36 -3.25 -5.23 3.99
N ILE A 37 -3.66 -6.27 4.71
CA ILE A 37 -2.80 -6.86 5.74
C ILE A 37 -1.49 -7.36 5.13
N VAL A 38 -1.58 -8.12 4.02
CA VAL A 38 -0.36 -8.67 3.43
C VAL A 38 0.47 -7.59 2.76
N LEU A 39 -0.17 -6.54 2.21
CA LEU A 39 0.57 -5.41 1.66
C LEU A 39 1.39 -4.71 2.73
N GLU A 40 0.81 -4.47 3.89
CA GLU A 40 1.51 -3.77 4.96
C GLU A 40 2.68 -4.58 5.49
N LYS A 41 2.60 -5.90 5.38
CA LYS A 41 3.71 -6.78 5.75
C LYS A 41 4.74 -6.90 4.65
N GLU A 42 4.49 -6.26 3.53
CA GLU A 42 5.41 -6.23 2.38
C GLU A 42 5.68 -7.62 1.82
N ARG A 43 4.68 -8.49 1.90
CA ARG A 43 4.78 -9.85 1.37
C ARG A 43 4.11 -10.02 0.03
N TYR A 44 3.60 -8.93 -0.51
CA TYR A 44 2.80 -8.96 -1.72
C TYR A 44 2.98 -7.63 -2.44
N VAL A 45 3.24 -7.70 -3.73
CA VAL A 45 3.36 -6.52 -4.56
C VAL A 45 2.01 -6.30 -5.23
N PRO A 46 1.38 -5.17 -5.03
CA PRO A 46 0.05 -4.93 -5.59
C PRO A 46 0.12 -4.80 -7.10
N SER A 47 -1.01 -5.06 -7.76
CA SER A 47 -1.12 -4.70 -9.16
C SER A 47 -0.97 -3.20 -9.28
N LEU A 48 -0.59 -2.74 -10.47
CA LEU A 48 -0.45 -1.32 -10.71
C LEU A 48 -1.78 -0.60 -10.45
N SER A 49 -2.88 -1.22 -10.87
CA SER A 49 -4.20 -0.65 -10.65
C SER A 49 -4.49 -0.45 -9.17
N LEU A 50 -4.20 -1.47 -8.35
CA LEU A 50 -4.45 -1.37 -6.93
C LEU A 50 -3.55 -0.32 -6.29
N ALA A 51 -2.28 -0.27 -6.72
CA ALA A 51 -1.36 0.73 -6.19
C ALA A 51 -1.86 2.14 -6.45
N PHE A 52 -2.37 2.41 -7.66
CA PHE A 52 -2.94 3.71 -7.96
C PHE A 52 -4.15 4.02 -7.08
N ARG A 53 -5.03 3.02 -6.90
CA ARG A 53 -6.23 3.25 -6.11
C ARG A 53 -5.89 3.56 -4.64
N ILE A 54 -4.91 2.85 -4.09
CA ILE A 54 -4.48 3.11 -2.72
C ILE A 54 -3.89 4.51 -2.60
N ALA A 55 -3.02 4.88 -3.54
CA ALA A 55 -2.41 6.21 -3.51
C ALA A 55 -3.49 7.29 -3.55
N ARG A 56 -4.51 7.09 -4.38
CA ARG A 56 -5.59 8.07 -4.50
C ARG A 56 -6.41 8.21 -3.24
N VAL A 57 -6.58 7.12 -2.49
CA VAL A 57 -7.30 7.20 -1.21
C VAL A 57 -6.61 8.20 -0.30
N PHE A 58 -5.28 8.24 -0.32
CA PHE A 58 -4.52 9.13 0.53
C PHE A 58 -4.22 10.48 -0.12
N GLY A 59 -4.66 10.69 -1.36
CA GLY A 59 -4.34 11.92 -2.08
C GLY A 59 -2.85 12.04 -2.36
N LYS A 60 -2.19 10.94 -2.61
CA LYS A 60 -0.75 10.88 -2.81
C LYS A 60 -0.43 10.23 -4.15
N THR A 61 0.83 10.34 -4.56
CA THR A 61 1.31 9.61 -5.74
C THR A 61 1.72 8.21 -5.32
N ILE A 62 1.89 7.33 -6.32
CA ILE A 62 2.39 5.98 -6.04
C ILE A 62 3.72 6.05 -5.33
N GLU A 63 4.60 6.96 -5.74
CA GLU A 63 5.94 7.06 -5.15
C GLU A 63 5.91 7.56 -3.72
N ASP A 64 4.86 8.26 -3.34
CA ASP A 64 4.69 8.69 -1.95
C ASP A 64 4.31 7.51 -1.05
N VAL A 65 3.67 6.48 -1.61
CA VAL A 65 3.15 5.35 -0.85
C VAL A 65 4.09 4.16 -0.93
N PHE A 66 4.64 3.91 -2.10
CA PHE A 66 5.47 2.73 -2.36
C PHE A 66 6.86 3.14 -2.78
N GLU A 67 7.83 2.38 -2.35
CA GLU A 67 9.22 2.66 -2.71
C GLU A 67 9.88 1.37 -3.17
N TYR A 68 10.61 1.44 -4.27
CA TYR A 68 11.35 0.29 -4.77
C TYR A 68 12.70 0.23 -4.07
N SER A 69 12.96 -0.84 -3.38
CA SER A 69 14.20 -1.00 -2.63
C SER A 69 15.02 -2.19 -3.10
N GLY A 70 14.71 -2.70 -4.28
CA GLY A 70 15.42 -3.85 -4.78
C GLY A 70 16.84 -3.53 -5.19
N GLU A 71 17.67 -4.54 -5.17
CA GLU A 71 19.04 -4.45 -5.64
C GLU A 71 19.13 -5.04 -7.03
N GLU A 72 19.88 -4.42 -7.88
CA GLU A 72 20.09 -4.93 -9.24
C GLU A 72 21.28 -5.83 -9.35
#